data_b593baccbeb4efb6bbcc0d3e68dc8b14
#
_entry.id   b593baccbeb4efb6bbcc0d3e68dc8b14
#
_cell.length_a   1.000
_cell.length_b   1.000
_cell.length_c   1.000
_cell.angle_alpha   90.00
_cell.angle_beta   90.00
_cell.angle_gamma   90.00
#
_symmetry.space_group_name_H-M   'P 1'
#
loop_
_entity.id
_entity.type
_entity.pdbx_description
1 polymer ?
#
loop_
_entity_poly.entity_id
_entity_poly.type
_entity_poly.pdbx_seq_one_letter_code
_entity_poly.pdbx_strand_id
1 'polypeptide(L)'
;SFQCKPRPTVDPEQVIGVRTPELRKLAKALKGTPEGTAFLEALPHRYYEERNLHGLLLNEERDYAAAVAALGRFLPHVDNWATCDLLSPKAFAAHPPELPGQLKTWMESGATYTVRFGLGGLLRWYLDGAFSPVYLEWAAGVRSEEYYVKMMVAWYFATALARQLEAALPYLT
;
A
#
# COMPACT_ATOMS: atom_id res chain seq x y z
N SER A 1 -11.50 27.07 16.33
CA SER A 1 -11.21 26.73 14.94
C SER A 1 -10.09 25.70 14.92
N PHE A 2 -10.44 24.43 14.70
CA PHE A 2 -9.49 23.34 14.47
C PHE A 2 -8.87 23.51 13.09
N GLN A 3 -7.75 24.19 13.00
CA GLN A 3 -6.88 24.10 11.82
C GLN A 3 -5.99 22.86 11.97
N CYS A 4 -6.50 21.71 11.56
CA CYS A 4 -5.66 20.54 11.34
C CYS A 4 -4.91 20.77 10.02
N LYS A 5 -3.78 21.46 10.06
CA LYS A 5 -2.83 21.44 8.94
C LYS A 5 -2.26 20.03 8.88
N PRO A 6 -2.41 19.30 7.75
CA PRO A 6 -1.72 18.02 7.59
C PRO A 6 -0.22 18.31 7.78
N ARG A 7 0.42 17.62 8.72
CA ARG A 7 1.88 17.65 8.83
C ARG A 7 2.44 17.13 7.51
N PRO A 8 3.46 17.77 6.93
CA PRO A 8 4.13 17.21 5.77
C PRO A 8 4.60 15.80 6.17
N THR A 9 4.15 14.79 5.43
CA THR A 9 4.47 13.38 5.70
C THR A 9 5.89 13.01 5.27
N VAL A 10 6.55 13.90 4.56
CA VAL A 10 7.94 13.75 4.09
C VAL A 10 8.72 15.02 4.45
N ASP A 11 9.90 14.83 5.02
CA ASP A 11 10.84 15.91 5.28
C ASP A 11 11.26 16.56 3.94
N PRO A 12 11.12 17.90 3.78
CA PRO A 12 11.55 18.59 2.57
C PRO A 12 13.03 18.35 2.18
N GLU A 13 13.91 18.12 3.16
CA GLU A 13 15.31 17.80 2.91
C GLU A 13 15.54 16.42 2.28
N GLN A 14 14.51 15.56 2.33
CA GLN A 14 14.53 14.24 1.72
C GLN A 14 13.84 14.22 0.35
N VAL A 15 13.51 15.38 -0.22
CA VAL A 15 12.84 15.48 -1.53
C VAL A 15 13.84 16.02 -2.57
N ILE A 16 14.08 15.24 -3.63
CA ILE A 16 14.94 15.63 -4.76
C ILE A 16 14.16 16.44 -5.80
N GLY A 17 12.85 16.18 -5.94
CA GLY A 17 11.98 16.87 -6.90
C GLY A 17 11.82 16.15 -8.25
N VAL A 18 12.19 14.87 -8.35
CA VAL A 18 11.99 14.07 -9.57
C VAL A 18 10.52 13.68 -9.70
N ARG A 19 9.94 13.93 -10.88
CA ARG A 19 8.51 13.65 -11.12
C ARG A 19 8.23 12.16 -11.30
N THR A 20 7.06 11.71 -10.86
CA THR A 20 6.62 10.30 -10.96
C THR A 20 6.71 9.70 -12.37
N PRO A 21 6.37 10.40 -13.48
CA PRO A 21 6.56 9.83 -14.83
C PRO A 21 8.02 9.50 -15.16
N GLU A 22 8.96 10.28 -14.65
CA GLU A 22 10.41 10.05 -14.85
C GLU A 22 10.87 8.84 -14.03
N LEU A 23 10.40 8.72 -12.78
CA LEU A 23 10.64 7.55 -11.94
C LEU A 23 10.07 6.27 -12.57
N ARG A 24 8.90 6.33 -13.21
CA ARG A 24 8.33 5.20 -13.95
C ARG A 24 9.18 4.76 -15.14
N LYS A 25 9.76 5.71 -15.86
CA LYS A 25 10.70 5.41 -16.97
C LYS A 25 11.96 4.75 -16.44
N LEU A 26 12.52 5.29 -15.35
CA LEU A 26 13.70 4.74 -14.71
C LEU A 26 13.46 3.34 -14.17
N ALA A 27 12.32 3.09 -13.50
CA ALA A 27 11.95 1.77 -13.01
C ALA A 27 11.88 0.73 -14.15
N LYS A 28 11.32 1.11 -15.31
CA LYS A 28 11.29 0.22 -16.50
C LYS A 28 12.70 -0.06 -17.03
N ALA A 29 13.59 0.92 -17.02
CA ALA A 29 14.97 0.75 -17.47
C ALA A 29 15.80 -0.12 -16.52
N LEU A 30 15.56 -0.01 -15.21
CA LEU A 30 16.28 -0.77 -14.17
C LEU A 30 15.73 -2.17 -13.96
N LYS A 31 14.52 -2.47 -14.43
CA LYS A 31 13.89 -3.78 -14.24
C LYS A 31 14.75 -4.90 -14.81
N GLY A 32 15.11 -5.86 -13.95
CA GLY A 32 15.88 -7.04 -14.32
C GLY A 32 17.36 -6.76 -14.60
N THR A 33 17.85 -5.57 -14.31
CA THR A 33 19.28 -5.25 -14.41
C THR A 33 19.99 -5.51 -13.08
N PRO A 34 21.34 -5.75 -13.10
CA PRO A 34 22.13 -5.83 -11.88
C PRO A 34 22.02 -4.58 -11.00
N GLU A 35 21.98 -3.40 -11.62
CA GLU A 35 21.84 -2.11 -10.94
C GLU A 35 20.49 -2.00 -10.23
N GLY A 36 19.40 -2.44 -10.87
CA GLY A 36 18.08 -2.47 -10.28
C GLY A 36 18.01 -3.44 -9.10
N THR A 37 18.65 -4.59 -9.19
CA THR A 37 18.76 -5.55 -8.08
C THR A 37 19.53 -4.97 -6.91
N ALA A 38 20.70 -4.40 -7.16
CA ALA A 38 21.53 -3.76 -6.13
C ALA A 38 20.80 -2.58 -5.46
N PHE A 39 20.03 -1.81 -6.23
CA PHE A 39 19.19 -0.73 -5.67
C PHE A 39 18.11 -1.26 -4.73
N LEU A 40 17.42 -2.34 -5.08
CA LEU A 40 16.40 -2.96 -4.23
C LEU A 40 16.97 -3.56 -2.93
N GLU A 41 18.25 -3.94 -2.93
CA GLU A 41 18.93 -4.44 -1.74
C GLU A 41 19.46 -3.33 -0.83
N ALA A 42 19.64 -2.11 -1.34
CA ALA A 42 20.22 -0.97 -0.63
C ALA A 42 19.21 -0.23 0.27
N LEU A 43 18.51 -0.96 1.13
CA LEU A 43 17.60 -0.38 2.13
C LEU A 43 18.35 -0.01 3.42
N PRO A 44 17.90 1.06 4.12
CA PRO A 44 16.84 2.01 3.78
C PRO A 44 17.28 3.07 2.76
N HIS A 45 16.33 3.57 1.96
CA HIS A 45 16.57 4.71 1.06
C HIS A 45 16.45 6.03 1.80
N ARG A 46 17.32 7.00 1.45
CA ARG A 46 17.32 8.32 2.06
C ARG A 46 16.20 9.21 1.50
N TYR A 47 16.06 9.24 0.17
CA TYR A 47 15.19 10.19 -0.49
C TYR A 47 13.80 9.62 -0.77
N TYR A 48 12.80 10.51 -0.77
CA TYR A 48 11.41 10.19 -1.07
C TYR A 48 11.26 9.52 -2.45
N GLU A 49 11.95 10.06 -3.45
CA GLU A 49 11.90 9.54 -4.81
C GLU A 49 12.58 8.17 -4.94
N GLU A 50 13.61 7.89 -4.17
CA GLU A 50 14.20 6.55 -4.10
C GLU A 50 13.20 5.53 -3.53
N ARG A 51 12.45 5.89 -2.48
CA ARG A 51 11.39 5.04 -1.93
C ARG A 51 10.28 4.80 -2.95
N ASN A 52 9.89 5.84 -3.70
CA ASN A 52 8.93 5.69 -4.78
C ASN A 52 9.47 4.84 -5.94
N LEU A 53 10.73 5.01 -6.33
CA LEU A 53 11.38 4.18 -7.34
C LEU A 53 11.42 2.70 -6.92
N HIS A 54 11.75 2.43 -5.65
CA HIS A 54 11.72 1.08 -5.09
C HIS A 54 10.32 0.46 -5.23
N GLY A 55 9.29 1.17 -4.81
CA GLY A 55 7.90 0.73 -4.96
C GLY A 55 7.49 0.48 -6.41
N LEU A 56 7.93 1.34 -7.34
CA LEU A 56 7.65 1.15 -8.76
C LEU A 56 8.35 -0.07 -9.34
N LEU A 57 9.56 -0.40 -8.89
CA LEU A 57 10.25 -1.64 -9.26
C LEU A 57 9.54 -2.86 -8.70
N LEU A 58 9.12 -2.83 -7.42
CA LEU A 58 8.33 -3.91 -6.81
C LEU A 58 7.00 -4.15 -7.55
N ASN A 59 6.38 -3.11 -8.06
CA ASN A 59 5.14 -3.22 -8.82
C ASN A 59 5.29 -4.06 -10.10
N GLU A 60 6.50 -4.18 -10.63
CA GLU A 60 6.78 -4.99 -11.82
C GLU A 60 6.86 -6.50 -11.53
N GLU A 61 6.92 -6.90 -10.24
CA GLU A 61 7.00 -8.31 -9.86
C GLU A 61 5.70 -9.05 -10.22
N ARG A 62 5.86 -10.24 -10.81
CA ARG A 62 4.77 -11.11 -11.28
C ARG A 62 4.67 -12.42 -10.51
N ASP A 63 5.74 -12.82 -9.83
CA ASP A 63 5.72 -13.94 -8.93
C ASP A 63 5.17 -13.55 -7.56
N TYR A 64 4.17 -14.27 -7.08
CA TYR A 64 3.48 -13.95 -5.84
C TYR A 64 4.41 -14.03 -4.62
N ALA A 65 5.17 -15.12 -4.51
CA ALA A 65 6.04 -15.34 -3.36
C ALA A 65 7.18 -14.31 -3.31
N ALA A 66 7.75 -13.98 -4.48
CA ALA A 66 8.77 -12.93 -4.60
C ALA A 66 8.20 -11.55 -4.23
N ALA A 67 6.97 -11.22 -4.68
CA ALA A 67 6.32 -9.96 -4.35
C ALA A 67 6.06 -9.84 -2.85
N VAL A 68 5.54 -10.87 -2.20
CA VAL A 68 5.29 -10.90 -0.75
C VAL A 68 6.61 -10.74 0.03
N ALA A 69 7.64 -11.47 -0.34
CA ALA A 69 8.96 -11.39 0.31
C ALA A 69 9.58 -9.99 0.15
N ALA A 70 9.51 -9.40 -1.05
CA ALA A 70 10.04 -8.08 -1.33
C ALA A 70 9.26 -6.99 -0.57
N LEU A 71 7.92 -7.05 -0.53
CA LEU A 71 7.10 -6.16 0.28
C LEU A 71 7.39 -6.29 1.77
N GLY A 72 7.58 -7.52 2.26
CA GLY A 72 7.93 -7.75 3.67
C GLY A 72 9.24 -7.05 4.08
N ARG A 73 10.21 -6.94 3.17
CA ARG A 73 11.45 -6.19 3.39
C ARG A 73 11.26 -4.67 3.26
N PHE A 74 10.40 -4.22 2.36
CA PHE A 74 10.25 -2.80 2.03
C PHE A 74 9.26 -2.05 2.95
N LEU A 75 8.11 -2.66 3.28
CA LEU A 75 7.05 -2.01 4.06
C LEU A 75 7.53 -1.40 5.39
N PRO A 76 8.46 -2.02 6.15
CA PRO A 76 9.01 -1.39 7.36
C PRO A 76 9.72 -0.05 7.13
N HIS A 77 10.13 0.24 5.90
CA HIS A 77 10.82 1.47 5.51
C HIS A 77 9.89 2.52 4.86
N VAL A 78 8.59 2.20 4.73
CA VAL A 78 7.59 3.12 4.21
C VAL A 78 7.12 4.03 5.33
N ASP A 79 7.32 5.32 5.18
CA ASP A 79 7.05 6.34 6.20
C ASP A 79 6.02 7.40 5.78
N ASN A 80 5.40 7.21 4.63
CA ASN A 80 4.41 8.15 4.10
C ASN A 80 3.34 7.43 3.25
N TRP A 81 2.15 8.06 3.18
CA TRP A 81 1.00 7.51 2.48
C TRP A 81 1.19 7.43 0.96
N ALA A 82 1.91 8.38 0.36
CA ALA A 82 2.07 8.45 -1.09
C ALA A 82 2.91 7.28 -1.62
N THR A 83 4.01 6.95 -0.94
CA THR A 83 4.81 5.76 -1.24
C THR A 83 4.01 4.47 -0.98
N CYS A 84 3.26 4.41 0.14
CA CYS A 84 2.42 3.27 0.47
C CYS A 84 1.36 3.01 -0.61
N ASP A 85 0.61 4.03 -1.00
CA ASP A 85 -0.52 3.90 -1.94
C ASP A 85 -0.07 3.66 -3.39
N LEU A 86 1.18 3.97 -3.71
CA LEU A 86 1.81 3.66 -4.99
C LEU A 86 2.05 2.15 -5.19
N LEU A 87 2.17 1.39 -4.11
CA LEU A 87 2.46 -0.04 -4.15
C LEU A 87 1.29 -0.83 -4.73
N SER A 88 1.53 -1.52 -5.83
CA SER A 88 0.53 -2.35 -6.53
C SER A 88 1.21 -3.42 -7.38
N PRO A 89 1.80 -4.46 -6.76
CA PRO A 89 2.48 -5.51 -7.50
C PRO A 89 1.58 -6.19 -8.53
N LYS A 90 2.09 -6.41 -9.73
CA LYS A 90 1.38 -7.09 -10.81
C LYS A 90 0.97 -8.51 -10.42
N ALA A 91 1.76 -9.16 -9.56
CA ALA A 91 1.44 -10.49 -9.01
C ALA A 91 0.08 -10.54 -8.31
N PHE A 92 -0.41 -9.43 -7.75
CA PHE A 92 -1.65 -9.40 -6.97
C PHE A 92 -2.90 -9.17 -7.84
N ALA A 93 -2.74 -8.66 -9.04
CA ALA A 93 -3.86 -8.41 -9.96
C ALA A 93 -4.59 -9.69 -10.42
N ALA A 94 -3.91 -10.85 -10.35
CA ALA A 94 -4.50 -12.14 -10.65
C ALA A 94 -5.31 -12.74 -9.48
N HIS A 95 -5.44 -12.04 -8.35
CA HIS A 95 -6.12 -12.48 -7.13
C HIS A 95 -5.66 -13.86 -6.65
N PRO A 96 -4.34 -14.05 -6.34
CA PRO A 96 -3.86 -15.32 -5.81
C PRO A 96 -4.66 -15.72 -4.57
N PRO A 97 -5.00 -17.02 -4.38
CA PRO A 97 -5.86 -17.45 -3.28
C PRO A 97 -5.27 -17.18 -1.90
N GLU A 98 -3.96 -17.07 -1.79
CA GLU A 98 -3.25 -16.73 -0.53
C GLU A 98 -3.27 -15.24 -0.20
N LEU A 99 -3.52 -14.37 -1.18
CA LEU A 99 -3.40 -12.91 -1.00
C LEU A 99 -4.33 -12.34 0.08
N PRO A 100 -5.61 -12.72 0.21
CA PRO A 100 -6.45 -12.20 1.28
C PRO A 100 -5.88 -12.46 2.68
N GLY A 101 -5.37 -13.68 2.93
CA GLY A 101 -4.72 -14.03 4.19
C GLY A 101 -3.47 -13.20 4.45
N GLN A 102 -2.67 -12.95 3.42
CA GLN A 102 -1.49 -12.10 3.51
C GLN A 102 -1.85 -10.63 3.78
N LEU A 103 -2.90 -10.10 3.13
CA LEU A 103 -3.40 -8.75 3.42
C LEU A 103 -3.85 -8.62 4.88
N LYS A 104 -4.58 -9.62 5.39
CA LYS A 104 -4.99 -9.69 6.80
C LYS A 104 -3.78 -9.66 7.74
N THR A 105 -2.74 -10.44 7.46
CA THR A 105 -1.49 -10.43 8.23
C THR A 105 -0.87 -9.04 8.29
N TRP A 106 -0.83 -8.32 7.17
CA TRP A 106 -0.33 -6.94 7.14
C TRP A 106 -1.23 -5.97 7.90
N MET A 107 -2.56 -6.15 7.85
CA MET A 107 -3.50 -5.34 8.65
C MET A 107 -3.32 -5.54 10.16
N GLU A 108 -2.82 -6.68 10.59
CA GLU A 108 -2.58 -7.04 12.00
C GLU A 108 -1.16 -6.70 12.48
N SER A 109 -0.29 -6.17 11.62
CA SER A 109 1.13 -5.92 11.91
C SER A 109 1.39 -4.84 12.97
N GLY A 110 0.43 -3.93 13.21
CA GLY A 110 0.60 -2.79 14.09
C GLY A 110 1.44 -1.63 13.50
N ALA A 111 2.11 -1.82 12.37
CA ALA A 111 2.88 -0.78 11.70
C ALA A 111 2.01 0.06 10.76
N THR A 112 1.97 1.39 10.95
CA THR A 112 1.04 2.33 10.30
C THR A 112 0.85 2.07 8.80
N TYR A 113 1.93 2.08 8.03
CA TYR A 113 1.83 1.96 6.58
C TYR A 113 1.72 0.52 6.09
N THR A 114 2.14 -0.47 6.87
CA THR A 114 1.89 -1.88 6.60
C THR A 114 0.40 -2.19 6.78
N VAL A 115 -0.23 -1.69 7.85
CA VAL A 115 -1.69 -1.78 8.06
C VAL A 115 -2.44 -1.07 6.92
N ARG A 116 -2.02 0.15 6.58
CA ARG A 116 -2.61 0.92 5.47
C ARG A 116 -2.50 0.17 4.14
N PHE A 117 -1.38 -0.47 3.86
CA PHE A 117 -1.18 -1.27 2.64
C PHE A 117 -2.13 -2.47 2.59
N GLY A 118 -2.28 -3.21 3.70
CA GLY A 118 -3.21 -4.34 3.80
C GLY A 118 -4.66 -3.93 3.52
N LEU A 119 -5.14 -2.87 4.18
CA LEU A 119 -6.47 -2.29 3.94
C LEU A 119 -6.64 -1.79 2.49
N GLY A 120 -5.64 -1.09 1.97
CA GLY A 120 -5.60 -0.60 0.60
C GLY A 120 -5.64 -1.74 -0.43
N GLY A 121 -5.08 -2.89 -0.09
CA GLY A 121 -5.16 -4.11 -0.89
C GLY A 121 -6.58 -4.66 -0.97
N LEU A 122 -7.29 -4.75 0.15
CA LEU A 122 -8.72 -5.13 0.15
C LEU A 122 -9.55 -4.16 -0.68
N LEU A 123 -9.31 -2.85 -0.53
CA LEU A 123 -10.01 -1.81 -1.30
C LEU A 123 -9.76 -1.96 -2.80
N ARG A 124 -8.51 -2.22 -3.19
CA ARG A 124 -8.09 -2.23 -4.60
C ARG A 124 -8.50 -3.49 -5.34
N TRP A 125 -8.39 -4.66 -4.68
CA TRP A 125 -8.52 -5.94 -5.36
C TRP A 125 -9.76 -6.75 -4.95
N TYR A 126 -10.44 -6.40 -3.83
CA TYR A 126 -11.45 -7.25 -3.21
C TYR A 126 -12.79 -6.54 -2.89
N LEU A 127 -13.11 -5.43 -3.55
CA LEU A 127 -14.42 -4.78 -3.43
C LEU A 127 -15.35 -5.02 -4.63
N ASP A 128 -14.86 -5.67 -5.68
CA ASP A 128 -15.64 -6.01 -6.88
C ASP A 128 -15.88 -7.53 -6.97
N GLY A 129 -15.61 -8.14 -8.12
CA GLY A 129 -15.91 -9.55 -8.41
C GLY A 129 -15.30 -10.59 -7.46
N ALA A 130 -14.23 -10.24 -6.74
CA ALA A 130 -13.59 -11.10 -5.73
C ALA A 130 -14.00 -10.73 -4.28
N PHE A 131 -15.08 -9.96 -4.13
CA PHE A 131 -15.56 -9.52 -2.82
C PHE A 131 -16.06 -10.70 -1.95
N SER A 132 -15.78 -10.60 -0.64
CA SER A 132 -16.37 -11.44 0.40
C SER A 132 -16.77 -10.58 1.60
N PRO A 133 -17.95 -10.81 2.22
CA PRO A 133 -18.38 -10.05 3.40
C PRO A 133 -17.39 -10.09 4.57
N VAL A 134 -16.60 -11.15 4.71
CA VAL A 134 -15.58 -11.26 5.75
C VAL A 134 -14.52 -10.16 5.69
N TYR A 135 -14.29 -9.58 4.52
CA TYR A 135 -13.33 -8.47 4.37
C TYR A 135 -13.82 -7.18 5.04
N LEU A 136 -15.14 -6.97 5.10
CA LEU A 136 -15.72 -5.87 5.87
C LEU A 136 -15.48 -6.06 7.38
N GLU A 137 -15.61 -7.30 7.87
CA GLU A 137 -15.33 -7.63 9.27
C GLU A 137 -13.85 -7.35 9.60
N TRP A 138 -12.93 -7.76 8.74
CA TRP A 138 -11.50 -7.48 8.94
C TRP A 138 -11.22 -5.98 8.96
N ALA A 139 -11.76 -5.22 8.01
CA ALA A 139 -11.59 -3.77 7.97
C ALA A 139 -12.21 -3.09 9.20
N ALA A 140 -13.41 -3.51 9.62
CA ALA A 140 -14.07 -3.02 10.83
C ALA A 140 -13.30 -3.36 12.11
N GLY A 141 -12.54 -4.45 12.09
CA GLY A 141 -11.70 -4.90 13.21
C GLY A 141 -10.42 -4.08 13.41
N VAL A 142 -9.98 -3.32 12.42
CA VAL A 142 -8.76 -2.50 12.54
C VAL A 142 -8.94 -1.44 13.62
N ARG A 143 -8.02 -1.42 14.58
CA ARG A 143 -7.95 -0.41 15.66
C ARG A 143 -6.60 0.29 15.56
N SER A 144 -6.62 1.60 15.39
CA SER A 144 -5.41 2.42 15.33
C SER A 144 -5.73 3.86 15.71
N GLU A 145 -4.83 4.50 16.42
CA GLU A 145 -4.88 5.94 16.66
C GLU A 145 -4.22 6.75 15.53
N GLU A 146 -3.50 6.06 14.64
CA GLU A 146 -2.79 6.68 13.52
C GLU A 146 -3.76 7.26 12.47
N TYR A 147 -3.60 8.55 12.19
CA TYR A 147 -4.47 9.30 11.27
C TYR A 147 -4.60 8.63 9.89
N TYR A 148 -3.47 8.20 9.31
CA TYR A 148 -3.46 7.61 7.97
C TYR A 148 -4.05 6.20 7.90
N VAL A 149 -4.08 5.47 9.02
CA VAL A 149 -4.82 4.21 9.13
C VAL A 149 -6.32 4.50 9.21
N LYS A 150 -6.74 5.44 10.08
CA LYS A 150 -8.15 5.86 10.21
C LYS A 150 -8.71 6.35 8.87
N MET A 151 -7.93 7.15 8.12
CA MET A 151 -8.31 7.59 6.78
C MET A 151 -8.54 6.43 5.82
N MET A 152 -7.67 5.41 5.85
CA MET A 152 -7.83 4.26 4.95
C MET A 152 -9.04 3.42 5.33
N VAL A 153 -9.34 3.24 6.62
CA VAL A 153 -10.58 2.58 7.08
C VAL A 153 -11.80 3.34 6.55
N ALA A 154 -11.83 4.66 6.72
CA ALA A 154 -12.92 5.50 6.23
C ALA A 154 -13.07 5.41 4.70
N TRP A 155 -11.95 5.46 3.97
CA TRP A 155 -11.95 5.33 2.51
C TRP A 155 -12.43 3.94 2.06
N TYR A 156 -11.98 2.88 2.75
CA TYR A 156 -12.45 1.53 2.48
C TYR A 156 -13.98 1.42 2.59
N PHE A 157 -14.56 1.88 3.71
CA PHE A 157 -16.02 1.83 3.92
C PHE A 157 -16.79 2.76 2.97
N ALA A 158 -16.30 3.95 2.67
CA ALA A 158 -16.91 4.82 1.67
C ALA A 158 -16.96 4.15 0.28
N THR A 159 -15.90 3.46 -0.11
CA THR A 159 -15.87 2.72 -1.38
C THR A 159 -16.74 1.45 -1.31
N ALA A 160 -16.73 0.75 -0.18
CA ALA A 160 -17.57 -0.43 0.04
C ALA A 160 -19.05 -0.08 -0.06
N LEU A 161 -19.49 1.06 0.49
CA LEU A 161 -20.87 1.54 0.34
C LEU A 161 -21.24 1.78 -1.11
N ALA A 162 -20.34 2.31 -1.93
CA ALA A 162 -20.61 2.56 -3.34
C ALA A 162 -20.70 1.27 -4.17
N ARG A 163 -20.04 0.20 -3.75
CA ARG A 163 -19.91 -1.05 -4.53
C ARG A 163 -20.68 -2.22 -3.95
N GLN A 164 -20.83 -2.29 -2.62
CA GLN A 164 -21.41 -3.40 -1.85
C GLN A 164 -22.36 -2.85 -0.79
N LEU A 165 -23.33 -2.01 -1.18
CA LEU A 165 -24.18 -1.23 -0.29
C LEU A 165 -24.85 -2.10 0.81
N GLU A 166 -25.52 -3.18 0.41
CA GLU A 166 -26.28 -4.02 1.35
C GLU A 166 -25.36 -4.65 2.41
N ALA A 167 -24.17 -5.08 1.99
CA ALA A 167 -23.22 -5.71 2.91
C ALA A 167 -22.51 -4.71 3.82
N ALA A 168 -22.23 -3.47 3.30
CA ALA A 168 -21.48 -2.47 4.05
C ALA A 168 -22.34 -1.62 5.00
N LEU A 169 -23.62 -1.45 4.71
CA LEU A 169 -24.52 -0.58 5.48
C LEU A 169 -24.58 -0.90 6.99
N PRO A 170 -24.62 -2.17 7.44
CA PRO A 170 -24.64 -2.50 8.87
C PRO A 170 -23.43 -2.04 9.68
N TYR A 171 -22.32 -1.71 9.02
CA TYR A 171 -21.09 -1.25 9.70
C TYR A 171 -21.08 0.26 9.99
N LEU A 172 -22.10 1.00 9.56
CA LEU A 172 -22.22 2.45 9.74
C LEU A 172 -23.27 2.87 10.77
N THR A 173 -24.00 1.93 11.32
CA THR A 173 -25.09 2.19 12.30
C THR A 173 -24.65 1.88 13.73
#